data_7e4ea20c4d6d6701cf9e8f99f55cfa95
#
_entry.id   7e4ea20c4d6d6701cf9e8f99f55cfa95
#
_cell.length_a   1.000
_cell.length_b   1.000
_cell.length_c   1.000
_cell.angle_alpha   90.00
_cell.angle_beta   90.00
_cell.angle_gamma   90.00
#
_symmetry.space_group_name_H-M   'P 1'
#
loop_
_entity.id
_entity.type
_entity.pdbx_description
1 polymer ?
#
loop_
_entity_poly.entity_id
_entity_poly.type
_entity_poly.pdbx_seq_one_letter_code
_entity_poly.pdbx_strand_id
1 'polypeptide(L)'
;MFDPGLSIGQILKNSDIVDIFKCGNMGGMRRSKTTNTLVIVSDYTKGIYHDKWIGGVLHYTGMGKNGDQDINWAQNATLTGCSNNGIDVHLFEVMNAGEYIYCGRIKLVAKPYTETQPGEDGAPRKVWMFPIRPVPENDVKKPSMFVFKDMDDYKEHGQTVDAEYAKVLAAKKKSSKKPVYVAPVVPKSEPKPQVIIPVDIVGKQVKHKTFGVGVINAIDGTSISVQFEKAGMKKMGYEFCMQKKLLEFI
;
A
#
# COMPACT_ATOMS: atom_id res chain seq x y z
N MET A 1 23.21 -5.27 -13.78
CA MET A 1 22.35 -6.33 -13.20
C MET A 1 22.40 -6.21 -11.70
N PHE A 2 21.23 -6.12 -11.05
CA PHE A 2 21.15 -6.00 -9.59
C PHE A 2 21.22 -7.37 -8.92
N ASP A 3 22.11 -7.52 -7.94
CA ASP A 3 22.20 -8.71 -7.09
C ASP A 3 21.59 -8.38 -5.72
N PRO A 4 20.48 -9.00 -5.32
CA PRO A 4 19.86 -8.78 -4.02
C PRO A 4 20.55 -9.54 -2.87
N GLY A 5 21.53 -10.42 -3.14
CA GLY A 5 22.16 -11.30 -2.15
C GLY A 5 21.20 -12.35 -1.57
N LEU A 6 20.14 -12.73 -2.28
CA LEU A 6 19.10 -13.65 -1.80
C LEU A 6 19.24 -15.02 -2.45
N SER A 7 19.03 -16.08 -1.68
CA SER A 7 18.90 -17.44 -2.17
C SER A 7 17.46 -17.73 -2.62
N ILE A 8 17.30 -18.46 -3.74
CA ILE A 8 15.98 -18.92 -4.20
C ILE A 8 15.32 -19.78 -3.12
N GLY A 9 14.05 -19.56 -2.84
CA GLY A 9 13.31 -20.19 -1.76
C GLY A 9 13.46 -19.50 -0.40
N GLN A 10 14.32 -18.50 -0.28
CA GLN A 10 14.46 -17.72 0.97
C GLN A 10 13.15 -16.99 1.31
N ILE A 11 12.75 -17.10 2.58
CA ILE A 11 11.54 -16.42 3.10
C ILE A 11 11.95 -15.10 3.74
N LEU A 12 11.29 -14.02 3.36
CA LEU A 12 11.51 -12.66 3.84
C LEU A 12 10.23 -12.04 4.38
N LYS A 13 10.39 -10.99 5.20
CA LYS A 13 9.30 -10.08 5.54
C LYS A 13 9.20 -8.97 4.51
N ASN A 14 8.06 -8.29 4.48
CA ASN A 14 7.86 -7.15 3.58
C ASN A 14 8.90 -6.02 3.79
N SER A 15 9.29 -5.76 5.04
CA SER A 15 10.34 -4.79 5.39
C SER A 15 11.67 -5.12 4.71
N ASP A 16 12.06 -6.39 4.70
CA ASP A 16 13.35 -6.81 4.16
C ASP A 16 13.39 -6.58 2.64
N ILE A 17 12.27 -6.84 1.94
CA ILE A 17 12.14 -6.54 0.50
C ILE A 17 12.30 -5.04 0.25
N VAL A 18 11.63 -4.20 1.06
CA VAL A 18 11.73 -2.73 0.95
C VAL A 18 13.17 -2.28 1.14
N ASP A 19 13.84 -2.82 2.14
CA ASP A 19 15.21 -2.44 2.49
C ASP A 19 16.23 -2.91 1.45
N ILE A 20 16.09 -4.12 0.91
CA ILE A 20 17.01 -4.67 -0.10
C ILE A 20 16.79 -3.98 -1.45
N PHE A 21 15.54 -3.93 -1.93
CA PHE A 21 15.22 -3.43 -3.27
C PHE A 21 15.01 -1.91 -3.33
N LYS A 22 14.95 -1.22 -2.19
CA LYS A 22 14.62 0.23 -2.11
C LYS A 22 13.35 0.59 -2.86
N CYS A 23 12.33 -0.26 -2.73
CA CYS A 23 11.04 -0.14 -3.41
C CYS A 23 9.91 0.24 -2.43
N GLY A 24 8.71 0.50 -2.95
CA GLY A 24 7.53 0.73 -2.12
C GLY A 24 7.13 -0.50 -1.29
N ASN A 25 6.46 -0.28 -0.16
CA ASN A 25 6.03 -1.32 0.78
C ASN A 25 4.66 -1.94 0.44
N MET A 26 3.99 -1.48 -0.61
CA MET A 26 2.64 -1.92 -0.99
C MET A 26 2.54 -2.22 -2.49
N GLY A 27 1.52 -3.02 -2.85
CA GLY A 27 1.22 -3.42 -4.21
C GLY A 27 1.95 -4.67 -4.66
N GLY A 28 1.42 -5.27 -5.73
CA GLY A 28 1.98 -6.45 -6.38
C GLY A 28 3.15 -6.12 -7.31
N MET A 29 3.23 -4.91 -7.85
CA MET A 29 4.32 -4.44 -8.69
C MET A 29 4.96 -3.21 -8.06
N ARG A 30 6.27 -3.25 -7.77
CA ARG A 30 6.99 -2.21 -7.02
C ARG A 30 8.28 -1.82 -7.74
N ARG A 31 8.25 -0.68 -8.41
CA ARG A 31 9.41 -0.14 -9.12
C ARG A 31 10.37 0.55 -8.16
N SER A 32 11.64 0.19 -8.24
CA SER A 32 12.74 0.92 -7.61
C SER A 32 13.60 1.61 -8.67
N LYS A 33 13.72 2.92 -8.57
CA LYS A 33 14.66 3.69 -9.40
C LYS A 33 16.10 3.57 -8.87
N THR A 34 16.24 3.37 -7.56
CA THR A 34 17.54 3.28 -6.88
C THR A 34 18.32 2.05 -7.31
N THR A 35 17.67 0.89 -7.31
CA THR A 35 18.28 -0.39 -7.70
C THR A 35 18.04 -0.75 -9.18
N ASN A 36 17.29 0.08 -9.89
CA ASN A 36 16.81 -0.17 -11.25
C ASN A 36 16.08 -1.51 -11.39
N THR A 37 15.23 -1.86 -10.41
CA THR A 37 14.50 -3.13 -10.37
C THR A 37 12.99 -2.93 -10.39
N LEU A 38 12.27 -3.98 -10.78
CA LEU A 38 10.84 -4.15 -10.56
C LEU A 38 10.64 -5.40 -9.71
N VAL A 39 10.16 -5.24 -8.49
CA VAL A 39 9.69 -6.35 -7.67
C VAL A 39 8.25 -6.64 -8.03
N ILE A 40 7.96 -7.91 -8.32
CA ILE A 40 6.59 -8.41 -8.51
C ILE A 40 6.27 -9.45 -7.45
N VAL A 41 5.03 -9.41 -6.95
CA VAL A 41 4.56 -10.27 -5.86
C VAL A 41 3.29 -10.97 -6.31
N SER A 42 3.35 -12.28 -6.44
CA SER A 42 2.18 -13.14 -6.62
C SER A 42 1.66 -13.55 -5.25
N ASP A 43 0.53 -12.97 -4.84
CA ASP A 43 0.00 -13.11 -3.47
C ASP A 43 -1.32 -13.87 -3.48
N TYR A 44 -1.26 -15.18 -3.26
CA TYR A 44 -2.41 -16.07 -3.22
C TYR A 44 -3.32 -15.86 -2.01
N THR A 45 -2.89 -15.05 -1.04
CA THR A 45 -3.67 -14.73 0.16
C THR A 45 -4.61 -13.53 -0.03
N LYS A 46 -4.58 -12.85 -1.18
CA LYS A 46 -5.36 -11.63 -1.44
C LYS A 46 -6.67 -11.87 -2.17
N GLY A 47 -6.71 -12.81 -3.10
CA GLY A 47 -7.91 -13.15 -3.87
C GLY A 47 -8.34 -12.10 -4.92
N ILE A 48 -7.46 -11.13 -5.26
CA ILE A 48 -7.78 -10.01 -6.18
C ILE A 48 -7.24 -10.25 -7.58
N TYR A 49 -6.08 -10.88 -7.68
CA TYR A 49 -5.36 -11.18 -8.92
C TYR A 49 -5.27 -12.69 -9.06
N HIS A 50 -5.69 -13.21 -10.21
CA HIS A 50 -5.84 -14.64 -10.43
C HIS A 50 -4.60 -15.20 -11.16
N ASP A 51 -3.46 -15.10 -10.48
CA ASP A 51 -2.20 -15.66 -10.96
C ASP A 51 -2.27 -17.18 -10.96
N LYS A 52 -1.65 -17.81 -11.97
CA LYS A 52 -1.65 -19.26 -12.12
C LYS A 52 -0.38 -19.75 -12.83
N TRP A 53 0.07 -20.92 -12.48
CA TRP A 53 1.17 -21.60 -13.13
C TRP A 53 0.67 -22.60 -14.17
N ILE A 54 1.16 -22.52 -15.41
CA ILE A 54 0.81 -23.43 -16.48
C ILE A 54 2.10 -23.85 -17.17
N GLY A 55 2.46 -25.16 -17.15
CA GLY A 55 3.67 -25.66 -17.78
C GLY A 55 4.96 -24.99 -17.30
N GLY A 56 5.07 -24.64 -16.02
CA GLY A 56 6.23 -23.96 -15.45
C GLY A 56 6.32 -22.45 -15.79
N VAL A 57 5.29 -21.87 -16.40
CA VAL A 57 5.16 -20.44 -16.67
C VAL A 57 4.14 -19.84 -15.71
N LEU A 58 4.51 -18.79 -14.99
CA LEU A 58 3.55 -18.01 -14.20
C LEU A 58 2.81 -17.04 -15.12
N HIS A 59 1.52 -17.20 -15.24
CA HIS A 59 0.62 -16.24 -15.88
C HIS A 59 0.23 -15.21 -14.81
N TYR A 60 1.03 -14.15 -14.75
CA TYR A 60 0.92 -13.11 -13.73
C TYR A 60 -0.09 -12.05 -14.16
N THR A 61 -1.03 -11.71 -13.28
CA THR A 61 -2.07 -10.71 -13.54
C THR A 61 -1.52 -9.29 -13.35
N GLY A 62 -1.71 -8.44 -14.32
CA GLY A 62 -1.32 -7.03 -14.28
C GLY A 62 -1.97 -6.23 -13.16
N MET A 63 -1.44 -5.04 -12.91
CA MET A 63 -1.99 -4.16 -11.87
C MET A 63 -3.23 -3.39 -12.36
N GLY A 64 -4.10 -3.09 -11.42
CA GLY A 64 -5.40 -2.45 -11.59
C GLY A 64 -6.45 -3.29 -10.87
N LYS A 65 -7.19 -2.72 -9.89
CA LYS A 65 -8.11 -3.49 -9.03
C LYS A 65 -9.52 -3.58 -9.57
N ASN A 66 -10.00 -2.50 -10.17
CA ASN A 66 -11.34 -2.34 -10.70
C ASN A 66 -11.29 -1.79 -12.12
N GLY A 67 -12.28 -2.13 -12.95
CA GLY A 67 -12.31 -1.77 -14.35
C GLY A 67 -11.22 -2.46 -15.19
N ASP A 68 -11.26 -2.25 -16.49
CA ASP A 68 -10.31 -2.81 -17.44
C ASP A 68 -8.90 -2.31 -17.18
N GLN A 69 -7.93 -3.21 -17.27
CA GLN A 69 -6.52 -2.84 -17.09
C GLN A 69 -5.95 -2.26 -18.39
N ASP A 70 -5.07 -1.27 -18.25
CA ASP A 70 -4.27 -0.72 -19.36
C ASP A 70 -2.83 -1.28 -19.28
N ILE A 71 -2.38 -1.88 -20.40
CA ILE A 71 -1.02 -2.42 -20.52
C ILE A 71 0.05 -1.32 -20.47
N ASN A 72 -0.31 -0.10 -20.91
CA ASN A 72 0.60 1.04 -20.95
C ASN A 72 0.63 1.82 -19.64
N TRP A 73 -0.18 1.43 -18.66
CA TRP A 73 -0.27 2.15 -17.39
C TRP A 73 0.74 1.63 -16.37
N ALA A 74 1.48 2.56 -15.76
CA ALA A 74 2.35 2.33 -14.60
C ALA A 74 3.30 1.13 -14.78
N GLN A 75 3.27 0.16 -13.86
CA GLN A 75 4.20 -0.97 -13.89
C GLN A 75 3.80 -2.07 -14.89
N ASN A 76 2.59 -2.07 -15.42
CA ASN A 76 2.22 -2.89 -16.56
C ASN A 76 3.12 -2.57 -17.77
N ALA A 77 3.32 -1.29 -18.06
CA ALA A 77 4.22 -0.85 -19.12
C ALA A 77 5.69 -1.24 -18.83
N THR A 78 6.11 -1.12 -17.58
CA THR A 78 7.47 -1.53 -17.16
C THR A 78 7.71 -3.01 -17.40
N LEU A 79 6.76 -3.87 -17.00
CA LEU A 79 6.86 -5.32 -17.17
C LEU A 79 6.76 -5.74 -18.64
N THR A 80 5.90 -5.10 -19.42
CA THR A 80 5.80 -5.31 -20.88
C THR A 80 7.14 -5.10 -21.58
N GLY A 81 7.86 -4.04 -21.18
CA GLY A 81 9.15 -3.67 -21.77
C GLY A 81 10.37 -4.32 -21.14
N CYS A 82 10.22 -5.22 -20.14
CA CYS A 82 11.34 -5.70 -19.32
C CYS A 82 12.46 -6.40 -20.08
N SER A 83 12.19 -6.93 -21.26
CA SER A 83 13.21 -7.54 -22.10
C SER A 83 14.22 -6.51 -22.69
N ASN A 84 13.83 -5.24 -22.80
CA ASN A 84 14.60 -4.22 -23.53
C ASN A 84 14.84 -2.93 -22.72
N ASN A 85 14.19 -2.75 -21.56
CA ASN A 85 14.30 -1.51 -20.79
C ASN A 85 15.42 -1.52 -19.75
N GLY A 86 16.22 -2.60 -19.66
CA GLY A 86 17.33 -2.74 -18.73
C GLY A 86 16.91 -2.85 -17.24
N ILE A 87 15.63 -3.10 -16.96
CA ILE A 87 15.10 -3.23 -15.61
C ILE A 87 15.13 -4.71 -15.21
N ASP A 88 15.84 -5.04 -14.12
CA ASP A 88 15.80 -6.37 -13.55
C ASP A 88 14.47 -6.60 -12.82
N VAL A 89 13.77 -7.68 -13.16
CA VAL A 89 12.49 -8.04 -12.54
C VAL A 89 12.68 -9.22 -11.61
N HIS A 90 12.22 -9.10 -10.37
CA HIS A 90 12.34 -10.12 -9.33
C HIS A 90 10.99 -10.56 -8.84
N LEU A 91 10.78 -11.88 -8.73
CA LEU A 91 9.52 -12.49 -8.31
C LEU A 91 9.58 -12.92 -6.85
N PHE A 92 8.52 -12.59 -6.14
CA PHE A 92 8.18 -13.17 -4.84
C PHE A 92 6.81 -13.82 -4.89
N GLU A 93 6.65 -14.95 -4.21
CA GLU A 93 5.37 -15.61 -4.00
C GLU A 93 4.97 -15.58 -2.52
N VAL A 94 3.68 -15.40 -2.25
CA VAL A 94 3.13 -15.35 -0.89
C VAL A 94 2.02 -16.38 -0.78
N MET A 95 2.30 -17.48 -0.09
CA MET A 95 1.34 -18.54 0.22
C MET A 95 0.74 -18.38 1.61
N ASN A 96 1.52 -17.85 2.54
CA ASN A 96 1.11 -17.48 3.89
C ASN A 96 1.29 -15.98 4.09
N ALA A 97 0.29 -15.33 4.68
CA ALA A 97 0.33 -13.88 4.87
C ALA A 97 1.58 -13.44 5.66
N GLY A 98 2.36 -12.53 5.07
CA GLY A 98 3.58 -11.99 5.67
C GLY A 98 4.87 -12.75 5.33
N GLU A 99 4.79 -13.90 4.67
CA GLU A 99 5.93 -14.71 4.23
C GLU A 99 6.14 -14.55 2.72
N TYR A 100 7.20 -13.88 2.33
CA TYR A 100 7.54 -13.62 0.94
C TYR A 100 8.66 -14.56 0.51
N ILE A 101 8.37 -15.52 -0.36
CA ILE A 101 9.33 -16.50 -0.88
C ILE A 101 10.00 -15.91 -2.11
N TYR A 102 11.32 -15.75 -2.07
CA TYR A 102 12.06 -15.27 -3.21
C TYR A 102 12.18 -16.36 -4.30
N CYS A 103 11.68 -16.05 -5.49
CA CYS A 103 11.67 -16.98 -6.64
C CYS A 103 12.75 -16.66 -7.69
N GLY A 104 13.57 -15.65 -7.44
CA GLY A 104 14.63 -15.28 -8.38
C GLY A 104 14.23 -14.18 -9.34
N ARG A 105 15.12 -13.89 -10.30
CA ARG A 105 14.81 -13.02 -11.42
C ARG A 105 13.88 -13.72 -12.39
N ILE A 106 13.11 -12.93 -13.13
CA ILE A 106 12.20 -13.48 -14.15
C ILE A 106 12.48 -12.86 -15.52
N LYS A 107 12.00 -13.54 -16.54
CA LYS A 107 11.85 -13.01 -17.90
C LYS A 107 10.42 -13.21 -18.39
N LEU A 108 9.98 -12.31 -19.25
CA LEU A 108 8.76 -12.47 -20.05
C LEU A 108 9.06 -13.52 -21.15
N VAL A 109 8.28 -14.59 -21.20
CA VAL A 109 8.52 -15.73 -22.12
C VAL A 109 7.55 -15.77 -23.31
N ALA A 110 6.46 -14.99 -23.26
CA ALA A 110 5.53 -14.82 -24.36
C ALA A 110 4.91 -13.41 -24.30
N LYS A 111 4.23 -13.00 -25.38
CA LYS A 111 3.51 -11.73 -25.42
C LYS A 111 2.41 -11.72 -24.37
N PRO A 112 2.23 -10.61 -23.63
CA PRO A 112 1.06 -10.44 -22.76
C PRO A 112 -0.24 -10.59 -23.54
N TYR A 113 -1.25 -11.16 -22.89
CA TYR A 113 -2.57 -11.38 -23.45
C TYR A 113 -3.65 -10.98 -22.45
N THR A 114 -4.91 -10.99 -22.85
CA THR A 114 -6.01 -10.58 -21.98
C THR A 114 -6.89 -11.73 -21.58
N GLU A 115 -7.38 -11.68 -20.34
CA GLU A 115 -8.44 -12.54 -19.80
C GLU A 115 -9.53 -11.69 -19.16
N THR A 116 -10.66 -12.30 -18.87
CA THR A 116 -11.70 -11.71 -18.02
C THR A 116 -11.58 -12.29 -16.62
N GLN A 117 -11.44 -11.41 -15.64
CA GLN A 117 -11.40 -11.79 -14.22
C GLN A 117 -12.31 -10.86 -13.42
N PRO A 118 -12.86 -11.29 -12.26
CA PRO A 118 -13.59 -10.38 -11.39
C PRO A 118 -12.66 -9.32 -10.77
N GLY A 119 -13.18 -8.09 -10.62
CA GLY A 119 -12.52 -7.03 -9.86
C GLY A 119 -12.68 -7.20 -8.34
N GLU A 120 -12.11 -6.29 -7.57
CA GLU A 120 -12.28 -6.26 -6.11
C GLU A 120 -13.75 -6.02 -5.71
N ASP A 121 -14.50 -5.36 -6.56
CA ASP A 121 -15.96 -5.13 -6.49
C ASP A 121 -16.79 -6.33 -6.92
N GLY A 122 -16.18 -7.33 -7.57
CA GLY A 122 -16.82 -8.52 -8.11
C GLY A 122 -17.31 -8.36 -9.56
N ALA A 123 -17.21 -7.16 -10.15
CA ALA A 123 -17.58 -6.95 -11.55
C ALA A 123 -16.55 -7.59 -12.50
N PRO A 124 -16.98 -8.20 -13.62
CA PRO A 124 -16.06 -8.72 -14.62
C PRO A 124 -15.27 -7.56 -15.25
N ARG A 125 -13.98 -7.78 -15.45
CA ARG A 125 -13.08 -6.81 -16.07
C ARG A 125 -12.05 -7.50 -16.95
N LYS A 126 -11.54 -6.81 -17.95
CA LYS A 126 -10.42 -7.25 -18.76
C LYS A 126 -9.10 -7.02 -18.02
N VAL A 127 -8.33 -8.07 -17.83
CA VAL A 127 -7.01 -8.01 -17.21
C VAL A 127 -5.93 -8.40 -18.21
N TRP A 128 -4.70 -7.90 -17.98
CA TRP A 128 -3.52 -8.30 -18.74
C TRP A 128 -2.79 -9.41 -17.98
N MET A 129 -2.52 -10.51 -18.69
CA MET A 129 -1.75 -11.64 -18.21
C MET A 129 -0.35 -11.58 -18.79
N PHE A 130 0.65 -11.66 -17.93
CA PHE A 130 2.06 -11.64 -18.29
C PHE A 130 2.67 -13.03 -18.09
N PRO A 131 2.94 -13.79 -19.17
CA PRO A 131 3.60 -15.09 -19.08
C PRO A 131 5.08 -14.92 -18.72
N ILE A 132 5.45 -15.23 -17.50
CA ILE A 132 6.79 -15.03 -16.95
C ILE A 132 7.37 -16.34 -16.41
N ARG A 133 8.69 -16.43 -16.42
CA ARG A 133 9.40 -17.58 -15.87
C ARG A 133 10.62 -17.12 -15.08
N PRO A 134 10.92 -17.72 -13.91
CA PRO A 134 12.18 -17.51 -13.19
C PRO A 134 13.41 -17.89 -14.04
N VAL A 135 14.53 -17.17 -13.79
CA VAL A 135 15.80 -17.42 -14.45
C VAL A 135 16.93 -17.37 -13.40
N PRO A 136 17.60 -18.47 -13.10
CA PRO A 136 17.34 -19.84 -13.60
C PRO A 136 15.98 -20.36 -13.13
N GLU A 137 15.50 -21.41 -13.80
CA GLU A 137 14.31 -22.15 -13.36
C GLU A 137 14.55 -22.75 -11.97
N ASN A 138 13.53 -22.75 -11.13
CA ASN A 138 13.66 -23.20 -9.74
C ASN A 138 12.46 -24.05 -9.30
N ASP A 139 12.69 -24.86 -8.26
CA ASP A 139 11.72 -25.79 -7.68
C ASP A 139 11.01 -25.22 -6.44
N VAL A 140 10.86 -23.92 -6.34
CA VAL A 140 10.13 -23.32 -5.23
C VAL A 140 8.69 -23.88 -5.19
N LYS A 141 8.29 -24.31 -4.01
CA LYS A 141 6.94 -24.86 -3.78
C LYS A 141 5.88 -23.86 -4.17
N LYS A 142 4.90 -24.31 -4.95
CA LYS A 142 3.78 -23.51 -5.45
C LYS A 142 2.46 -24.05 -4.88
N PRO A 143 1.41 -23.22 -4.74
CA PRO A 143 0.12 -23.70 -4.27
C PRO A 143 -0.52 -24.57 -5.33
N SER A 144 -0.75 -25.84 -5.01
CA SER A 144 -1.17 -26.89 -5.98
C SER A 144 -2.46 -26.55 -6.73
N MET A 145 -3.40 -25.85 -6.08
CA MET A 145 -4.68 -25.47 -6.69
C MET A 145 -4.55 -24.43 -7.83
N PHE A 146 -3.40 -23.80 -7.98
CA PHE A 146 -3.13 -22.82 -9.03
C PHE A 146 -1.98 -23.26 -9.97
N VAL A 147 -1.65 -24.57 -9.94
CA VAL A 147 -0.56 -25.14 -10.76
C VAL A 147 -1.14 -26.20 -11.69
N PHE A 148 -0.97 -25.99 -12.98
CA PHE A 148 -1.43 -26.87 -14.06
C PHE A 148 -0.21 -27.40 -14.82
N LYS A 149 -0.28 -28.67 -15.20
CA LYS A 149 0.82 -29.36 -15.91
C LYS A 149 1.11 -28.68 -17.26
N ASP A 150 0.06 -28.40 -18.01
CA ASP A 150 0.11 -27.77 -19.32
C ASP A 150 -1.20 -27.02 -19.61
N MET A 151 -1.35 -26.50 -20.82
CA MET A 151 -2.53 -25.73 -21.22
C MET A 151 -3.80 -26.60 -21.32
N ASP A 152 -3.67 -27.86 -21.62
CA ASP A 152 -4.83 -28.77 -21.73
C ASP A 152 -5.36 -29.12 -20.34
N ASP A 153 -4.48 -29.41 -19.39
CA ASP A 153 -4.82 -29.53 -17.97
C ASP A 153 -5.50 -28.26 -17.44
N TYR A 154 -5.01 -27.09 -17.82
CA TYR A 154 -5.67 -25.83 -17.43
C TYR A 154 -7.07 -25.67 -18.05
N LYS A 155 -7.27 -26.03 -19.33
CA LYS A 155 -8.60 -25.96 -19.97
C LYS A 155 -9.59 -26.92 -19.30
N GLU A 156 -9.14 -28.08 -18.85
CA GLU A 156 -9.97 -29.09 -18.20
C GLU A 156 -10.30 -28.74 -16.74
N HIS A 157 -9.30 -28.27 -15.98
CA HIS A 157 -9.42 -28.09 -14.53
C HIS A 157 -9.36 -26.62 -14.07
N GLY A 158 -9.00 -25.69 -14.93
CA GLY A 158 -8.80 -24.28 -14.59
C GLY A 158 -10.07 -23.51 -14.21
N GLN A 159 -11.24 -24.06 -14.47
CA GLN A 159 -12.54 -23.42 -14.15
C GLN A 159 -12.70 -23.14 -12.65
N THR A 160 -11.95 -23.83 -11.79
CA THR A 160 -11.99 -23.65 -10.34
C THR A 160 -11.16 -22.47 -9.85
N VAL A 161 -10.26 -21.92 -10.66
CA VAL A 161 -9.31 -20.83 -10.26
C VAL A 161 -10.07 -19.61 -9.72
N ASP A 162 -11.05 -19.12 -10.46
CA ASP A 162 -11.84 -17.95 -10.04
C ASP A 162 -12.63 -18.24 -8.76
N ALA A 163 -13.17 -19.46 -8.62
CA ALA A 163 -13.90 -19.87 -7.42
C ALA A 163 -12.97 -19.94 -6.19
N GLU A 164 -11.74 -20.43 -6.34
CA GLU A 164 -10.77 -20.49 -5.24
C GLU A 164 -10.31 -19.06 -4.83
N TYR A 165 -10.01 -18.20 -5.78
CA TYR A 165 -9.70 -16.80 -5.48
C TYR A 165 -10.89 -16.07 -4.83
N ALA A 166 -12.12 -16.33 -5.26
CA ALA A 166 -13.33 -15.79 -4.63
C ALA A 166 -13.48 -16.26 -3.17
N LYS A 167 -13.16 -17.51 -2.86
CA LYS A 167 -13.14 -18.03 -1.47
C LYS A 167 -12.11 -17.28 -0.62
N VAL A 168 -10.88 -17.09 -1.14
CA VAL A 168 -9.84 -16.34 -0.45
C VAL A 168 -10.27 -14.90 -0.17
N LEU A 169 -10.83 -14.22 -1.16
CA LEU A 169 -11.33 -12.86 -1.01
C LEU A 169 -12.49 -12.76 -0.01
N ALA A 170 -13.41 -13.70 -0.02
CA ALA A 170 -14.53 -13.76 0.91
C ALA A 170 -14.07 -14.02 2.36
N ALA A 171 -13.11 -14.92 2.56
CA ALA A 171 -12.52 -15.19 3.86
C ALA A 171 -11.84 -13.93 4.43
N LYS A 172 -11.10 -13.20 3.59
CA LYS A 172 -10.47 -11.95 3.97
C LYS A 172 -11.48 -10.85 4.35
N LYS A 173 -12.57 -10.70 3.57
CA LYS A 173 -13.64 -9.73 3.89
C LYS A 173 -14.31 -10.05 5.23
N LYS A 174 -14.43 -11.34 5.62
CA LYS A 174 -14.94 -11.75 6.94
C LYS A 174 -13.95 -11.42 8.06
N SER A 175 -12.66 -11.65 7.87
CA SER A 175 -11.62 -11.36 8.87
C SER A 175 -11.33 -9.86 9.04
N SER A 176 -11.59 -9.07 8.01
CA SER A 176 -11.41 -7.61 8.03
C SER A 176 -12.56 -6.84 8.68
N LYS A 177 -13.66 -7.51 9.04
CA LYS A 177 -14.64 -6.94 9.96
C LYS A 177 -13.93 -6.79 11.31
N LYS A 178 -13.28 -5.63 11.51
CA LYS A 178 -12.78 -5.23 12.83
C LYS A 178 -13.91 -5.46 13.81
N PRO A 179 -13.66 -6.07 14.97
CA PRO A 179 -14.64 -6.04 16.04
C PRO A 179 -15.04 -4.57 16.17
N VAL A 180 -16.35 -4.31 16.11
CA VAL A 180 -16.85 -2.98 16.41
C VAL A 180 -16.25 -2.65 17.77
N TYR A 181 -15.30 -1.74 17.81
CA TYR A 181 -14.77 -1.22 19.05
C TYR A 181 -15.96 -0.51 19.69
N VAL A 182 -16.69 -1.25 20.51
CA VAL A 182 -17.58 -0.66 21.47
C VAL A 182 -16.62 0.03 22.45
N ALA A 183 -16.42 1.33 22.22
CA ALA A 183 -15.69 2.12 23.18
C ALA A 183 -16.27 1.81 24.54
N PRO A 184 -15.45 1.44 25.54
CA PRO A 184 -15.95 1.31 26.90
C PRO A 184 -16.71 2.60 27.17
N VAL A 185 -17.94 2.47 27.69
CA VAL A 185 -18.72 3.62 28.12
C VAL A 185 -17.88 4.26 29.21
N VAL A 186 -17.04 5.19 28.81
CA VAL A 186 -16.32 6.04 29.75
C VAL A 186 -17.43 6.82 30.44
N PRO A 187 -17.60 6.70 31.76
CA PRO A 187 -18.55 7.56 32.47
C PRO A 187 -18.25 8.97 32.01
N LYS A 188 -19.29 9.68 31.58
CA LYS A 188 -19.18 11.07 31.10
C LYS A 188 -18.31 11.81 32.12
N SER A 189 -17.04 12.05 31.78
CA SER A 189 -16.16 12.85 32.62
C SER A 189 -16.91 14.15 32.87
N GLU A 190 -17.00 14.57 34.12
CA GLU A 190 -17.53 15.87 34.48
C GLU A 190 -16.95 16.90 33.51
N PRO A 191 -17.78 17.88 33.03
CA PRO A 191 -17.30 18.85 32.08
C PRO A 191 -16.05 19.51 32.68
N LYS A 192 -14.92 19.39 31.99
CA LYS A 192 -13.72 20.13 32.38
C LYS A 192 -14.11 21.58 32.55
N PRO A 193 -13.68 22.26 33.63
CA PRO A 193 -14.02 23.65 33.82
C PRO A 193 -13.73 24.42 32.54
N GLN A 194 -14.75 25.10 32.00
CA GLN A 194 -14.59 25.93 30.80
C GLN A 194 -13.58 27.02 31.15
N VAL A 195 -12.44 27.00 30.46
CA VAL A 195 -11.48 28.09 30.59
C VAL A 195 -12.12 29.35 30.06
N ILE A 196 -12.54 30.24 30.97
CA ILE A 196 -13.06 31.55 30.61
C ILE A 196 -11.88 32.43 30.23
N ILE A 197 -11.75 32.74 28.95
CA ILE A 197 -10.74 33.70 28.47
C ILE A 197 -11.20 35.10 28.91
N PRO A 198 -10.39 35.88 29.67
CA PRO A 198 -10.77 37.22 30.05
C PRO A 198 -11.01 38.09 28.82
N VAL A 199 -12.14 38.76 28.75
CA VAL A 199 -12.53 39.58 27.58
C VAL A 199 -11.63 40.82 27.43
N ASP A 200 -11.01 41.26 28.52
CA ASP A 200 -10.13 42.43 28.61
C ASP A 200 -8.73 42.21 27.99
N ILE A 201 -8.49 41.02 27.43
CA ILE A 201 -7.20 40.77 26.76
C ILE A 201 -7.20 41.17 25.27
N VAL A 202 -8.35 41.44 24.68
CA VAL A 202 -8.43 41.97 23.31
C VAL A 202 -7.78 43.36 23.27
N GLY A 203 -6.91 43.57 22.32
CA GLY A 203 -6.10 44.78 22.18
C GLY A 203 -4.79 44.77 22.96
N LYS A 204 -4.56 43.82 23.87
CA LYS A 204 -3.28 43.73 24.59
C LYS A 204 -2.16 43.21 23.71
N GLN A 205 -0.97 43.72 23.96
CA GLN A 205 0.25 43.22 23.33
C GLN A 205 0.71 41.94 24.02
N VAL A 206 1.21 41.03 23.21
CA VAL A 206 1.73 39.75 23.65
C VAL A 206 2.99 39.39 22.89
N LYS A 207 3.84 38.61 23.52
CA LYS A 207 5.06 38.06 22.92
C LYS A 207 4.94 36.54 22.86
N HIS A 208 5.00 35.99 21.66
CA HIS A 208 5.02 34.55 21.44
C HIS A 208 6.45 34.09 21.17
N LYS A 209 6.86 32.94 21.76
CA LYS A 209 8.25 32.40 21.64
C LYS A 209 8.72 32.25 20.20
N THR A 210 7.81 31.87 19.30
CA THR A 210 8.15 31.59 17.89
C THR A 210 7.79 32.75 16.95
N PHE A 211 6.68 33.49 17.23
CA PHE A 211 6.13 34.47 16.29
C PHE A 211 6.47 35.92 16.65
N GLY A 212 7.10 36.12 17.80
CA GLY A 212 7.50 37.46 18.24
C GLY A 212 6.34 38.26 18.85
N VAL A 213 6.41 39.58 18.74
CA VAL A 213 5.43 40.51 19.29
C VAL A 213 4.21 40.59 18.40
N GLY A 214 3.02 40.66 19.02
CA GLY A 214 1.74 40.79 18.34
C GLY A 214 0.66 41.37 19.25
N VAL A 215 -0.53 41.64 18.69
CA VAL A 215 -1.69 42.17 19.39
C VAL A 215 -2.85 41.16 19.28
N ILE A 216 -3.54 40.92 20.36
CA ILE A 216 -4.74 40.06 20.37
C ILE A 216 -5.91 40.85 19.75
N ASN A 217 -6.41 40.37 18.61
CA ASN A 217 -7.47 41.02 17.87
C ASN A 217 -8.87 40.48 18.21
N ALA A 218 -8.97 39.20 18.53
CA ALA A 218 -10.27 38.60 18.81
C ALA A 218 -10.17 37.35 19.69
N ILE A 219 -11.26 37.03 20.38
CA ILE A 219 -11.48 35.77 21.10
C ILE A 219 -12.59 35.01 20.37
N ASP A 220 -12.36 33.73 20.13
CA ASP A 220 -13.31 32.83 19.48
C ASP A 220 -13.35 31.49 20.25
N GLY A 221 -14.34 31.38 21.15
CA GLY A 221 -14.46 30.24 22.04
C GLY A 221 -13.26 30.06 22.98
N THR A 222 -12.50 29.00 22.80
CA THR A 222 -11.28 28.70 23.57
C THR A 222 -10.00 29.17 22.89
N SER A 223 -10.13 29.89 21.77
CA SER A 223 -8.99 30.35 20.96
C SER A 223 -8.93 31.87 20.91
N ILE A 224 -7.72 32.38 20.70
CA ILE A 224 -7.44 33.80 20.43
C ILE A 224 -6.85 33.98 19.04
N SER A 225 -7.18 35.10 18.40
CA SER A 225 -6.54 35.53 17.14
C SER A 225 -5.55 36.64 17.45
N VAL A 226 -4.29 36.44 17.10
CA VAL A 226 -3.20 37.38 17.36
C VAL A 226 -2.60 37.84 16.04
N GLN A 227 -2.48 39.13 15.84
CA GLN A 227 -1.77 39.75 14.73
C GLN A 227 -0.33 39.99 15.15
N PHE A 228 0.59 39.23 14.59
CA PHE A 228 2.02 39.38 14.82
C PHE A 228 2.67 40.28 13.76
N GLU A 229 3.61 41.09 14.18
CA GLU A 229 4.32 42.02 13.28
C GLU A 229 5.02 41.33 12.10
N LYS A 230 5.65 40.14 12.35
CA LYS A 230 6.44 39.41 11.34
C LYS A 230 5.71 38.19 10.77
N ALA A 231 4.75 37.62 11.49
CA ALA A 231 4.14 36.34 11.13
C ALA A 231 2.68 36.47 10.66
N GLY A 232 2.12 37.68 10.63
CA GLY A 232 0.73 37.95 10.28
C GLY A 232 -0.26 37.39 11.32
N MET A 233 -1.53 37.21 10.93
CA MET A 233 -2.56 36.73 11.83
C MET A 233 -2.45 35.24 12.09
N LYS A 234 -2.51 34.85 13.37
CA LYS A 234 -2.51 33.45 13.82
C LYS A 234 -3.64 33.19 14.83
N LYS A 235 -4.38 32.10 14.64
CA LYS A 235 -5.35 31.60 15.60
C LYS A 235 -4.72 30.49 16.44
N MET A 236 -4.80 30.58 17.76
CA MET A 236 -4.17 29.65 18.70
C MET A 236 -5.02 29.40 19.93
N GLY A 237 -4.93 28.20 20.51
CA GLY A 237 -5.61 27.85 21.75
C GLY A 237 -5.02 28.64 22.93
N TYR A 238 -5.83 29.45 23.59
CA TYR A 238 -5.39 30.31 24.70
C TYR A 238 -4.79 29.50 25.84
N GLU A 239 -5.52 28.51 26.34
CA GLU A 239 -5.10 27.65 27.44
C GLU A 239 -3.77 26.93 27.14
N PHE A 240 -3.66 26.36 25.92
CA PHE A 240 -2.44 25.68 25.51
C PHE A 240 -1.23 26.61 25.50
N CYS A 241 -1.42 27.83 24.99
CA CYS A 241 -0.32 28.82 24.95
C CYS A 241 0.12 29.24 26.35
N MET A 242 -0.82 29.38 27.26
CA MET A 242 -0.54 29.77 28.65
C MET A 242 0.12 28.63 29.42
N GLN A 243 -0.42 27.41 29.35
CA GLN A 243 0.15 26.21 30.01
C GLN A 243 1.57 25.91 29.56
N LYS A 244 1.85 26.04 28.27
CA LYS A 244 3.17 25.81 27.69
C LYS A 244 4.09 27.03 27.78
N LYS A 245 3.65 28.13 28.39
CA LYS A 245 4.38 29.40 28.50
C LYS A 245 4.90 29.88 27.11
N LEU A 246 4.05 29.72 26.07
CA LEU A 246 4.36 30.13 24.72
C LEU A 246 4.03 31.60 24.46
N LEU A 247 3.12 32.17 25.25
CA LEU A 247 2.60 33.53 25.12
C LEU A 247 2.77 34.26 26.46
N GLU A 248 3.29 35.48 26.42
CA GLU A 248 3.45 36.36 27.56
C GLU A 248 2.82 37.71 27.22
N PHE A 249 2.11 38.33 28.19
CA PHE A 249 1.61 39.70 28.06
C PHE A 249 2.73 40.70 28.34
N ILE A 250 2.79 41.78 27.54
CA ILE A 250 3.83 42.81 27.63
C ILE A 250 3.17 44.19 27.67
#